data_6b2c93cd16afb56df485a935e1ad81d2
#
_entry.id   6b2c93cd16afb56df485a935e1ad81d2
#
_cell.length_a   1.000
_cell.length_b   1.000
_cell.length_c   1.000
_cell.angle_alpha   90.00
_cell.angle_beta   90.00
_cell.angle_gamma   90.00
#
_symmetry.space_group_name_H-M   'P 1'
#
loop_
_entity.id
_entity.type
_entity.pdbx_description
1 polymer ?
#
loop_
_entity_poly.entity_id
_entity_poly.type
_entity_poly.pdbx_seq_one_letter_code
_entity_poly.pdbx_strand_id
1 'polypeptide(L)'
;MTKQTITVIVTTVITVLVLIAAFIFLMPILGPRYMHPMMMGSQPVPANLDMSTSHLSDNGLFLVSWTSDPTPPPLNQIHTWTIHVETADGQPVEDADITVNGGMPQHGHGLPTSPQVTQNLGNGDYLVEGMKFQMPGWWEVRFNISADGQNDTVTFNLILE
;
A
#
# COMPACT_ATOMS: atom_id res chain seq x y z
N MET A 1 -2.15 -34.51 58.56
CA MET A 1 -2.94 -34.39 57.29
C MET A 1 -4.02 -35.45 57.33
N THR A 2 -5.24 -35.09 57.10
CA THR A 2 -6.36 -36.04 57.06
C THR A 2 -6.35 -36.81 55.74
N LYS A 3 -6.90 -38.04 55.73
CA LYS A 3 -7.03 -38.83 54.47
C LYS A 3 -7.71 -38.05 53.36
N GLN A 4 -8.66 -37.18 53.72
CA GLN A 4 -9.38 -36.35 52.79
C GLN A 4 -8.50 -35.27 52.14
N THR A 5 -7.58 -34.67 52.88
CA THR A 5 -6.61 -33.69 52.35
C THR A 5 -5.64 -34.32 51.36
N ILE A 6 -5.16 -35.54 51.66
CA ILE A 6 -4.29 -36.29 50.76
C ILE A 6 -5.00 -36.64 49.44
N THR A 7 -6.25 -37.11 49.53
CA THR A 7 -7.06 -37.45 48.33
C THR A 7 -7.25 -36.22 47.43
N VAL A 8 -7.60 -35.05 47.99
CA VAL A 8 -7.78 -33.81 47.22
C VAL A 8 -6.48 -33.40 46.53
N ILE A 9 -5.35 -33.45 47.24
CA ILE A 9 -4.04 -33.10 46.64
C ILE A 9 -3.69 -34.04 45.48
N VAL A 10 -3.84 -35.35 45.68
CA VAL A 10 -3.52 -36.36 44.65
C VAL A 10 -4.42 -36.21 43.43
N THR A 11 -5.74 -35.99 43.61
CA THR A 11 -6.64 -35.79 42.45
C THR A 11 -6.31 -34.50 41.69
N THR A 12 -5.97 -33.41 42.39
CA THR A 12 -5.61 -32.17 41.74
C THR A 12 -4.32 -32.30 40.93
N VAL A 13 -3.31 -32.98 41.47
CA VAL A 13 -2.05 -33.22 40.77
C VAL A 13 -2.25 -34.09 39.54
N ILE A 14 -3.05 -35.16 39.63
CA ILE A 14 -3.37 -36.02 38.50
C ILE A 14 -4.11 -35.22 37.41
N THR A 15 -5.07 -34.39 37.79
CA THR A 15 -5.84 -33.59 36.82
C THR A 15 -4.93 -32.60 36.08
N VAL A 16 -4.03 -31.92 36.79
CA VAL A 16 -3.07 -30.99 36.16
C VAL A 16 -2.14 -31.74 35.20
N LEU A 17 -1.62 -32.90 35.60
CA LEU A 17 -0.74 -33.73 34.74
C LEU A 17 -1.46 -34.20 33.46
N VAL A 18 -2.74 -34.57 33.56
CA VAL A 18 -3.55 -34.97 32.41
C VAL A 18 -3.81 -33.78 31.46
N LEU A 19 -4.06 -32.60 32.01
CA LEU A 19 -4.23 -31.40 31.21
C LEU A 19 -2.95 -30.98 30.48
N ILE A 20 -1.79 -31.07 31.18
CA ILE A 20 -0.49 -30.80 30.55
C ILE A 20 -0.19 -31.83 29.46
N ALA A 21 -0.43 -33.09 29.68
CA ALA A 21 -0.25 -34.13 28.67
C ALA A 21 -1.17 -33.92 27.45
N ALA A 22 -2.43 -33.58 27.68
CA ALA A 22 -3.37 -33.25 26.64
C ALA A 22 -2.93 -32.02 25.83
N PHE A 23 -2.42 -30.97 26.49
CA PHE A 23 -1.88 -29.79 25.85
C PHE A 23 -0.67 -30.10 24.97
N ILE A 24 0.29 -30.89 25.49
CA ILE A 24 1.49 -31.29 24.74
C ILE A 24 1.12 -32.16 23.53
N PHE A 25 0.10 -33.05 23.69
CA PHE A 25 -0.32 -33.93 22.61
C PHE A 25 -1.18 -33.24 21.55
N LEU A 26 -1.95 -32.21 21.93
CA LEU A 26 -2.81 -31.45 21.02
C LEU A 26 -2.06 -30.31 20.28
N MET A 27 -1.00 -29.75 20.90
CA MET A 27 -0.20 -28.68 20.29
C MET A 27 0.39 -29.03 18.92
N PRO A 28 0.97 -30.23 18.69
CA PRO A 28 1.49 -30.59 17.37
C PRO A 28 0.40 -30.74 16.30
N ILE A 29 -0.84 -31.02 16.72
CA ILE A 29 -1.96 -31.22 15.79
C ILE A 29 -2.58 -29.88 15.38
N LEU A 30 -2.55 -28.87 16.26
CA LEU A 30 -3.13 -27.54 16.04
C LEU A 30 -2.09 -26.45 15.73
N GLY A 31 -0.84 -26.64 16.12
CA GLY A 31 0.20 -25.59 16.05
C GLY A 31 0.75 -25.29 14.65
N PRO A 32 1.05 -26.25 13.77
CA PRO A 32 1.71 -25.94 12.51
C PRO A 32 0.77 -25.43 11.40
N ARG A 33 -0.53 -25.55 11.56
CA ARG A 33 -1.48 -25.21 10.47
C ARG A 33 -1.79 -23.73 10.32
N TYR A 34 -1.41 -22.89 11.29
CA TYR A 34 -1.68 -21.45 11.25
C TYR A 34 -0.45 -20.58 10.99
N MET A 35 0.74 -21.14 10.98
CA MET A 35 1.90 -20.45 10.42
C MET A 35 2.00 -20.80 8.92
N HIS A 36 1.15 -20.18 8.10
CA HIS A 36 1.56 -19.91 6.75
C HIS A 36 2.75 -18.94 6.88
N PRO A 37 3.96 -19.31 6.44
CA PRO A 37 4.93 -18.28 6.15
C PRO A 37 4.22 -17.40 5.12
N MET A 38 3.94 -16.15 5.47
CA MET A 38 3.82 -15.12 4.46
C MET A 38 5.19 -15.13 3.77
N MET A 39 5.34 -15.99 2.76
CA MET A 39 6.30 -15.75 1.72
C MET A 39 5.86 -14.41 1.13
N MET A 40 6.53 -13.35 1.53
CA MET A 40 6.64 -12.14 0.72
C MET A 40 7.38 -12.58 -0.55
N GLY A 41 6.69 -13.36 -1.38
CA GLY A 41 7.10 -13.60 -2.74
C GLY A 41 6.99 -12.25 -3.43
N SER A 42 8.08 -11.74 -3.95
CA SER A 42 8.05 -10.59 -4.86
C SER A 42 6.99 -10.88 -5.92
N GLN A 43 5.95 -10.07 -5.96
CA GLN A 43 4.92 -10.19 -6.99
C GLN A 43 5.60 -9.99 -8.35
N PRO A 44 5.41 -10.90 -9.32
CA PRO A 44 5.98 -10.68 -10.63
C PRO A 44 5.39 -9.40 -11.23
N VAL A 45 6.20 -8.67 -11.99
CA VAL A 45 5.70 -7.52 -12.75
C VAL A 45 4.64 -8.04 -13.74
N PRO A 46 3.40 -7.55 -13.71
CA PRO A 46 2.38 -7.96 -14.66
C PRO A 46 2.83 -7.64 -16.10
N ALA A 47 2.60 -8.58 -17.03
CA ALA A 47 3.03 -8.42 -18.43
C ALA A 47 2.25 -7.29 -19.17
N ASN A 48 1.09 -6.89 -18.65
CA ASN A 48 0.19 -5.93 -19.30
C ASN A 48 0.00 -4.66 -18.46
N LEU A 49 1.07 -4.18 -17.82
CA LEU A 49 0.99 -2.91 -17.10
C LEU A 49 0.66 -1.78 -18.08
N ASP A 50 -0.34 -0.98 -17.73
CA ASP A 50 -0.55 0.30 -18.39
C ASP A 50 0.52 1.28 -17.91
N MET A 51 1.39 1.70 -18.83
CA MET A 51 2.50 2.61 -18.60
C MET A 51 2.20 4.00 -19.14
N SER A 52 0.95 4.28 -19.53
CA SER A 52 0.55 5.59 -20.02
C SER A 52 0.67 6.64 -18.91
N THR A 53 0.99 7.85 -19.33
CA THR A 53 1.08 9.02 -18.44
C THR A 53 -0.22 9.79 -18.34
N SER A 54 -1.28 9.29 -18.97
CA SER A 54 -2.61 9.91 -18.99
C SER A 54 -3.68 8.83 -19.12
N HIS A 55 -4.59 8.76 -18.17
CA HIS A 55 -5.80 7.92 -18.26
C HIS A 55 -6.88 8.36 -17.25
N LEU A 56 -8.05 7.77 -17.40
CA LEU A 56 -9.16 8.01 -16.49
C LEU A 56 -8.91 7.43 -15.10
N SER A 57 -9.45 8.10 -14.10
CA SER A 57 -9.56 7.57 -12.74
C SER A 57 -10.45 6.33 -12.66
N ASP A 58 -10.39 5.58 -11.57
CA ASP A 58 -10.98 4.24 -11.39
C ASP A 58 -12.49 4.19 -11.69
N ASN A 59 -13.24 5.27 -11.35
CA ASN A 59 -14.66 5.40 -11.64
C ASN A 59 -14.95 6.28 -12.86
N GLY A 60 -13.91 6.77 -13.55
CA GLY A 60 -14.02 7.59 -14.73
C GLY A 60 -14.47 9.03 -14.49
N LEU A 61 -14.32 9.54 -13.25
CA LEU A 61 -14.73 10.91 -12.92
C LEU A 61 -13.76 11.97 -13.44
N PHE A 62 -12.46 11.62 -13.45
CA PHE A 62 -11.39 12.53 -13.85
C PHE A 62 -10.50 11.89 -14.91
N LEU A 63 -10.07 12.69 -15.88
CA LEU A 63 -8.93 12.39 -16.74
C LEU A 63 -7.70 13.02 -16.11
N VAL A 64 -6.68 12.22 -15.84
CA VAL A 64 -5.48 12.67 -15.14
C VAL A 64 -4.25 12.36 -15.96
N SER A 65 -3.35 13.33 -16.05
CA SER A 65 -2.03 13.12 -16.64
C SER A 65 -0.93 13.70 -15.76
N TRP A 66 0.30 13.24 -15.97
CA TRP A 66 1.46 13.72 -15.22
C TRP A 66 2.69 13.91 -16.10
N THR A 67 3.54 14.83 -15.68
CA THR A 67 4.90 15.02 -16.18
C THR A 67 5.86 15.14 -14.99
N SER A 68 7.13 14.80 -15.18
CA SER A 68 8.16 14.93 -14.14
C SER A 68 9.25 15.93 -14.57
N ASP A 69 9.81 16.62 -13.59
CA ASP A 69 10.99 17.45 -13.78
C ASP A 69 12.07 17.04 -12.78
N PRO A 70 13.20 16.45 -13.29
CA PRO A 70 13.52 16.13 -14.69
C PRO A 70 12.72 14.94 -15.26
N THR A 71 12.66 14.85 -16.57
CA THR A 71 12.11 13.70 -17.32
C THR A 71 13.26 12.94 -18.00
N PRO A 72 13.36 11.61 -17.84
CA PRO A 72 12.54 10.74 -16.99
C PRO A 72 12.76 10.97 -15.49
N PRO A 73 11.87 10.49 -14.61
CA PRO A 73 12.03 10.59 -13.16
C PRO A 73 13.35 9.96 -12.70
N PRO A 74 14.17 10.67 -11.92
CA PRO A 74 15.49 10.17 -11.50
C PRO A 74 15.38 9.21 -10.30
N LEU A 75 16.33 8.28 -10.18
CA LEU A 75 16.53 7.48 -8.98
C LEU A 75 17.30 8.26 -7.90
N ASN A 76 16.94 8.03 -6.64
CA ASN A 76 17.60 8.57 -5.44
C ASN A 76 17.70 10.10 -5.34
N GLN A 77 16.98 10.82 -6.18
CA GLN A 77 16.94 12.29 -6.19
C GLN A 77 15.49 12.75 -5.93
N ILE A 78 15.36 13.78 -5.08
CA ILE A 78 14.07 14.46 -4.90
C ILE A 78 13.80 15.30 -6.16
N HIS A 79 12.59 15.20 -6.67
CA HIS A 79 12.16 15.88 -7.89
C HIS A 79 10.69 16.28 -7.78
N THR A 80 10.19 16.95 -8.78
CA THR A 80 8.80 17.44 -8.84
C THR A 80 8.02 16.77 -9.97
N TRP A 81 6.72 16.70 -9.78
CA TRP A 81 5.76 16.34 -10.83
C TRP A 81 4.77 17.47 -11.01
N THR A 82 4.29 17.64 -12.23
CA THR A 82 3.08 18.38 -12.51
C THR A 82 2.01 17.38 -12.90
N ILE A 83 0.89 17.41 -12.19
CA ILE A 83 -0.29 16.63 -12.55
C ILE A 83 -1.35 17.57 -13.13
N HIS A 84 -1.98 17.14 -14.21
CA HIS A 84 -3.09 17.83 -14.83
C HIS A 84 -4.36 17.02 -14.59
N VAL A 85 -5.40 17.66 -14.11
CA VAL A 85 -6.68 17.06 -13.78
C VAL A 85 -7.79 17.73 -14.55
N GLU A 86 -8.53 16.93 -15.32
CA GLU A 86 -9.74 17.34 -16.04
C GLU A 86 -10.93 16.49 -15.59
N THR A 87 -12.13 17.00 -15.74
CA THR A 87 -13.34 16.19 -15.69
C THR A 87 -13.39 15.24 -16.89
N ALA A 88 -14.26 14.23 -16.87
CA ALA A 88 -14.38 13.27 -17.98
C ALA A 88 -14.80 13.93 -19.32
N ASP A 89 -15.37 15.12 -19.28
CA ASP A 89 -15.74 15.93 -20.47
C ASP A 89 -14.69 16.97 -20.86
N GLY A 90 -13.50 16.91 -20.25
CA GLY A 90 -12.33 17.70 -20.64
C GLY A 90 -12.31 19.13 -20.09
N GLN A 91 -12.98 19.38 -18.97
CA GLN A 91 -12.89 20.68 -18.31
C GLN A 91 -11.82 20.62 -17.20
N PRO A 92 -10.92 21.62 -17.10
CA PRO A 92 -9.91 21.64 -16.05
C PRO A 92 -10.58 21.72 -14.67
N VAL A 93 -10.07 20.94 -13.72
CA VAL A 93 -10.50 20.95 -12.33
C VAL A 93 -9.61 21.90 -11.55
N GLU A 94 -10.17 23.04 -11.10
CA GLU A 94 -9.39 24.14 -10.50
C GLU A 94 -9.19 23.99 -8.99
N ASP A 95 -10.10 23.33 -8.27
CA ASP A 95 -10.13 23.28 -6.81
C ASP A 95 -10.07 21.84 -6.27
N ALA A 96 -9.19 20.99 -6.83
CA ALA A 96 -9.02 19.65 -6.34
C ALA A 96 -8.14 19.60 -5.07
N ASP A 97 -8.60 18.84 -4.06
CA ASP A 97 -7.75 18.35 -2.99
C ASP A 97 -7.15 17.01 -3.43
N ILE A 98 -5.81 16.95 -3.49
CA ILE A 98 -5.12 15.81 -4.08
C ILE A 98 -4.10 15.28 -3.08
N THR A 99 -4.22 14.01 -2.72
CA THR A 99 -3.22 13.31 -1.93
C THR A 99 -2.43 12.33 -2.79
N VAL A 100 -1.14 12.23 -2.50
CA VAL A 100 -0.19 11.41 -3.25
C VAL A 100 0.31 10.26 -2.39
N ASN A 101 0.29 9.06 -2.93
CA ASN A 101 0.85 7.87 -2.31
C ASN A 101 1.52 7.00 -3.40
N GLY A 102 2.30 6.03 -2.99
CA GLY A 102 2.91 5.11 -3.94
C GLY A 102 3.82 4.11 -3.27
N GLY A 103 4.35 3.20 -4.06
CA GLY A 103 5.24 2.17 -3.55
C GLY A 103 5.65 1.18 -4.61
N MET A 104 6.41 0.20 -4.18
CA MET A 104 6.82 -0.95 -5.00
C MET A 104 6.01 -2.18 -4.61
N PRO A 105 5.03 -2.61 -5.43
CA PRO A 105 4.22 -3.79 -5.13
C PRO A 105 5.05 -5.05 -4.91
N GLN A 106 6.16 -5.19 -5.64
CA GLN A 106 7.07 -6.33 -5.52
C GLN A 106 7.80 -6.40 -4.18
N HIS A 107 8.01 -5.27 -3.52
CA HIS A 107 8.82 -5.17 -2.30
C HIS A 107 8.00 -4.83 -1.06
N GLY A 108 6.74 -4.47 -1.21
CA GLY A 108 5.82 -4.19 -0.11
C GLY A 108 6.16 -2.94 0.70
N HIS A 109 6.89 -1.98 0.11
CA HIS A 109 7.19 -0.71 0.77
C HIS A 109 6.76 0.49 -0.07
N GLY A 110 6.50 1.60 0.61
CA GLY A 110 6.04 2.85 0.01
C GLY A 110 7.16 3.73 -0.53
N LEU A 111 6.78 4.95 -0.93
CA LEU A 111 7.72 6.00 -1.25
C LEU A 111 8.59 6.35 -0.02
N PRO A 112 9.88 6.68 -0.21
CA PRO A 112 10.78 7.04 0.91
C PRO A 112 10.51 8.44 1.46
N THR A 113 9.65 9.19 0.80
CA THR A 113 9.25 10.55 1.14
C THR A 113 7.73 10.62 1.26
N SER A 114 7.21 11.78 1.66
CA SER A 114 5.77 12.07 1.67
C SER A 114 5.50 13.20 0.67
N PRO A 115 5.34 12.88 -0.63
CA PRO A 115 5.06 13.89 -1.64
C PRO A 115 3.73 14.59 -1.36
N GLN A 116 3.66 15.86 -1.68
CA GLN A 116 2.44 16.67 -1.49
C GLN A 116 2.24 17.61 -2.67
N VAL A 117 0.97 17.92 -2.95
CA VAL A 117 0.62 19.06 -3.78
C VAL A 117 0.93 20.32 -2.98
N THR A 118 1.83 21.14 -3.50
CA THR A 118 2.29 22.38 -2.84
C THR A 118 1.76 23.63 -3.50
N GLN A 119 1.32 23.54 -4.75
CA GLN A 119 0.83 24.66 -5.50
C GLN A 119 -0.23 24.23 -6.53
N ASN A 120 -1.32 24.97 -6.59
CA ASN A 120 -2.24 24.99 -7.73
C ASN A 120 -1.68 26.01 -8.75
N LEU A 121 -1.37 25.52 -9.95
CA LEU A 121 -0.81 26.32 -11.03
C LEU A 121 -1.88 26.95 -11.92
N GLY A 122 -3.15 26.61 -11.69
CA GLY A 122 -4.31 26.99 -12.50
C GLY A 122 -4.52 26.09 -13.72
N ASN A 123 -5.68 26.19 -14.31
CA ASN A 123 -6.05 25.41 -15.49
C ASN A 123 -5.95 23.88 -15.29
N GLY A 124 -6.27 23.41 -14.07
CA GLY A 124 -6.20 21.99 -13.70
C GLY A 124 -4.81 21.45 -13.42
N ASP A 125 -3.77 22.29 -13.42
CA ASP A 125 -2.40 21.91 -13.16
C ASP A 125 -2.03 22.08 -11.68
N TYR A 126 -1.37 21.06 -11.11
CA TYR A 126 -0.95 21.01 -9.70
C TYR A 126 0.50 20.57 -9.59
N LEU A 127 1.30 21.35 -8.84
CA LEU A 127 2.69 20.99 -8.55
C LEU A 127 2.76 20.02 -7.38
N VAL A 128 3.38 18.88 -7.61
CA VAL A 128 3.70 17.88 -6.59
C VAL A 128 5.19 17.95 -6.28
N GLU A 129 5.54 18.26 -5.04
CA GLU A 129 6.92 18.26 -4.58
C GLU A 129 7.22 17.06 -3.68
N GLY A 130 8.50 16.72 -3.57
CA GLY A 130 8.98 15.65 -2.69
C GLY A 130 8.89 14.26 -3.29
N MET A 131 8.66 14.11 -4.59
CA MET A 131 8.74 12.83 -5.27
C MET A 131 10.14 12.24 -5.17
N LYS A 132 10.26 10.97 -4.82
CA LYS A 132 11.53 10.23 -4.80
C LYS A 132 11.31 8.74 -4.98
N PHE A 133 12.13 8.14 -5.83
CA PHE A 133 12.22 6.70 -6.03
C PHE A 133 13.61 6.23 -5.60
N GLN A 134 13.70 5.31 -4.63
CA GLN A 134 14.99 4.90 -4.07
C GLN A 134 15.61 3.67 -4.74
N MET A 135 14.86 2.94 -5.56
CA MET A 135 15.29 1.68 -6.17
C MET A 135 14.79 1.57 -7.61
N PRO A 136 15.54 0.88 -8.49
CA PRO A 136 15.02 0.50 -9.80
C PRO A 136 13.91 -0.54 -9.66
N GLY A 137 13.07 -0.64 -10.67
CA GLY A 137 11.97 -1.61 -10.77
C GLY A 137 10.61 -0.98 -10.94
N TRP A 138 9.55 -1.77 -10.70
CA TRP A 138 8.17 -1.36 -10.85
C TRP A 138 7.67 -0.57 -9.64
N TRP A 139 7.17 0.63 -9.91
CA TRP A 139 6.52 1.54 -8.97
C TRP A 139 5.08 1.80 -9.38
N GLU A 140 4.21 1.92 -8.39
CA GLU A 140 2.88 2.52 -8.51
C GLU A 140 2.86 3.87 -7.82
N VAL A 141 2.32 4.89 -8.49
CA VAL A 141 2.02 6.19 -7.90
C VAL A 141 0.52 6.40 -8.00
N ARG A 142 -0.11 6.69 -6.88
CA ARG A 142 -1.55 6.85 -6.75
C ARG A 142 -1.90 8.25 -6.30
N PHE A 143 -2.86 8.84 -6.99
CA PHE A 143 -3.45 10.11 -6.63
C PHE A 143 -4.91 9.87 -6.22
N ASN A 144 -5.28 10.30 -4.99
CA ASN A 144 -6.67 10.39 -4.59
C ASN A 144 -7.10 11.83 -4.80
N ILE A 145 -8.12 12.04 -5.58
CA ILE A 145 -8.58 13.35 -6.04
C ILE A 145 -9.98 13.59 -5.49
N SER A 146 -10.17 14.73 -4.85
CA SER A 146 -11.43 15.18 -4.28
C SER A 146 -11.77 16.55 -4.87
N ALA A 147 -12.84 16.65 -5.62
CA ALA A 147 -13.33 17.90 -6.23
C ALA A 147 -14.86 17.87 -6.37
N ASP A 148 -15.52 18.99 -6.15
CA ASP A 148 -16.97 19.16 -6.29
C ASP A 148 -17.80 18.11 -5.50
N GLY A 149 -17.28 17.68 -4.35
CA GLY A 149 -17.94 16.67 -3.51
C GLY A 149 -17.83 15.24 -4.05
N GLN A 150 -17.06 15.01 -5.09
CA GLN A 150 -16.73 13.70 -5.66
C GLN A 150 -15.32 13.29 -5.28
N ASN A 151 -15.10 11.98 -5.15
CA ASN A 151 -13.78 11.43 -4.86
C ASN A 151 -13.49 10.28 -5.82
N ASP A 152 -12.29 10.26 -6.37
CA ASP A 152 -11.83 9.17 -7.20
C ASP A 152 -10.32 8.98 -7.07
N THR A 153 -9.83 7.84 -7.54
CA THR A 153 -8.43 7.47 -7.47
C THR A 153 -7.90 7.15 -8.86
N VAL A 154 -6.66 7.53 -9.13
CA VAL A 154 -5.94 7.12 -10.33
C VAL A 154 -4.58 6.53 -9.93
N THR A 155 -4.17 5.45 -10.57
CA THR A 155 -2.88 4.80 -10.33
C THR A 155 -2.07 4.75 -11.61
N PHE A 156 -0.84 5.26 -11.54
CA PHE A 156 0.14 5.20 -12.63
C PHE A 156 1.23 4.20 -12.32
N ASN A 157 1.66 3.43 -13.32
CA ASN A 157 2.77 2.53 -13.22
C ASN A 157 4.01 3.13 -13.88
N LEU A 158 5.17 2.87 -13.27
CA LEU A 158 6.48 3.24 -13.79
C LEU A 158 7.43 2.06 -13.65
N ILE A 159 8.30 1.87 -14.64
CA ILE A 159 9.47 1.00 -14.51
C ILE A 159 10.70 1.91 -14.60
N LEU A 160 11.47 1.96 -13.53
CA LEU A 160 12.69 2.76 -13.43
C LEU A 160 13.92 1.85 -13.50
N GLU A 161 14.96 2.28 -14.20
CA GLU A 161 16.21 1.54 -14.42
C GLU A 161 17.41 2.25 -13.78
#